data_490e9be2a284af04f2f51c646275b6f7
#
_entry.id   490e9be2a284af04f2f51c646275b6f7
#
_cell.length_a   1.000
_cell.length_b   1.000
_cell.length_c   1.000
_cell.angle_alpha   90.00
_cell.angle_beta   90.00
_cell.angle_gamma   90.00
#
_symmetry.space_group_name_H-M   'P 1'
#
loop_
_entity.id
_entity.type
_entity.pdbx_description
1 polymer ?
#
loop_
_entity_poly.entity_id
_entity_poly.type
_entity_poly.pdbx_seq_one_letter_code
_entity_poly.pdbx_strand_id
1 'polypeptide(L)'
;MANIASQKKRIARTTRERQENLRFASAVKTHFKRFEGAIASGDADAAEREHKALISRIDKAVQRGALHRNTGARKKARAAKLRAGSAS
;
A
#
# COMPACT_ATOMS: atom_id res chain seq x y z
N MET A 1 11.63 12.26 38.13
CA MET A 1 12.09 11.00 37.60
C MET A 1 11.29 10.56 36.41
N ALA A 2 11.99 10.22 35.34
CA ALA A 2 11.33 9.78 34.14
C ALA A 2 10.47 8.54 34.46
N ASN A 3 9.27 8.58 34.04
CA ASN A 3 8.27 7.62 34.35
C ASN A 3 8.47 6.35 33.50
N ILE A 4 9.07 5.35 34.10
CA ILE A 4 9.37 4.08 33.42
C ILE A 4 8.12 3.48 32.80
N ALA A 5 6.97 3.57 33.48
CA ALA A 5 5.69 3.08 32.97
C ALA A 5 5.27 3.85 31.69
N SER A 6 5.47 5.16 31.66
CA SER A 6 5.22 5.99 30.49
C SER A 6 6.11 5.60 29.30
N GLN A 7 7.38 5.34 29.58
CA GLN A 7 8.33 4.92 28.55
C GLN A 7 7.95 3.54 27.98
N LYS A 8 7.55 2.61 28.82
CA LYS A 8 7.10 1.28 28.41
C LYS A 8 5.87 1.36 27.51
N LYS A 9 4.90 2.20 27.88
CA LYS A 9 3.69 2.43 27.08
C LYS A 9 4.05 3.00 25.70
N ARG A 10 4.98 3.94 25.67
CA ARG A 10 5.45 4.58 24.44
C ARG A 10 6.11 3.57 23.49
N ILE A 11 6.97 2.70 24.03
CA ILE A 11 7.66 1.66 23.28
C ILE A 11 6.64 0.66 22.72
N ALA A 12 5.69 0.20 23.52
CA ALA A 12 4.64 -0.72 23.10
C ALA A 12 3.79 -0.11 21.98
N ARG A 13 3.43 1.16 22.11
CA ARG A 13 2.66 1.89 21.11
C ARG A 13 3.44 2.00 19.78
N THR A 14 4.72 2.36 19.86
CA THR A 14 5.59 2.49 18.68
C THR A 14 5.72 1.15 17.96
N THR A 15 5.89 0.05 18.70
CA THR A 15 5.98 -1.30 18.14
C THR A 15 4.70 -1.68 17.43
N ARG A 16 3.54 -1.37 18.03
CA ARG A 16 2.24 -1.65 17.44
C ARG A 16 2.04 -0.87 16.15
N GLU A 17 2.36 0.41 16.15
CA GLU A 17 2.27 1.27 14.97
C GLU A 17 3.16 0.76 13.83
N ARG A 18 4.37 0.32 14.15
CA ARG A 18 5.29 -0.26 13.18
C ARG A 18 4.73 -1.53 12.56
N GLN A 19 4.13 -2.40 13.36
CA GLN A 19 3.52 -3.63 12.88
C GLN A 19 2.32 -3.33 11.97
N GLU A 20 1.47 -2.38 12.34
CA GLU A 20 0.35 -1.94 11.52
C GLU A 20 0.84 -1.37 10.19
N ASN A 21 1.87 -0.53 10.23
CA ASN A 21 2.44 0.07 9.02
C ASN A 21 3.01 -1.00 8.09
N LEU A 22 3.68 -2.01 8.63
CA LEU A 22 4.19 -3.12 7.83
C LEU A 22 3.05 -3.89 7.14
N ARG A 23 1.91 -4.06 7.81
CA ARG A 23 0.74 -4.71 7.23
C ARG A 23 0.20 -3.91 6.05
N PHE A 24 0.09 -2.59 6.20
CA PHE A 24 -0.38 -1.73 5.11
C PHE A 24 0.59 -1.74 3.93
N ALA A 25 1.88 -1.65 4.18
CA ALA A 25 2.89 -1.71 3.12
C ALA A 25 2.88 -3.06 2.41
N SER A 26 2.75 -4.16 3.17
CA SER A 26 2.68 -5.51 2.60
C SER A 26 1.43 -5.72 1.76
N ALA A 27 0.29 -5.15 2.19
CA ALA A 27 -0.96 -5.20 1.44
C ALA A 27 -0.80 -4.51 0.09
N VAL A 28 -0.12 -3.37 0.04
CA VAL A 28 0.15 -2.66 -1.21
C VAL A 28 0.96 -3.54 -2.18
N LYS A 29 2.02 -4.18 -1.69
CA LYS A 29 2.82 -5.10 -2.50
C LYS A 29 1.99 -6.25 -3.06
N THR A 30 1.17 -6.87 -2.22
CA THR A 30 0.31 -7.98 -2.61
C THR A 30 -0.68 -7.56 -3.69
N HIS A 31 -1.34 -6.42 -3.51
CA HIS A 31 -2.31 -5.92 -4.48
C HIS A 31 -1.62 -5.49 -5.78
N PHE A 32 -0.41 -4.97 -5.70
CA PHE A 32 0.35 -4.61 -6.90
C PHE A 32 0.67 -5.85 -7.74
N LYS A 33 1.09 -6.95 -7.10
CA LYS A 33 1.34 -8.22 -7.78
C LYS A 33 0.07 -8.78 -8.41
N ARG A 34 -1.06 -8.71 -7.72
CA ARG A 34 -2.35 -9.15 -8.27
C ARG A 34 -2.73 -8.34 -9.50
N PHE A 35 -2.52 -7.03 -9.43
CA PHE A 35 -2.77 -6.13 -10.54
C PHE A 35 -1.89 -6.49 -11.75
N GLU A 36 -0.59 -6.68 -11.53
CA GLU A 36 0.33 -7.09 -12.59
C GLU A 36 -0.09 -8.42 -13.21
N GLY A 37 -0.51 -9.38 -12.39
CA GLY A 37 -1.00 -10.66 -12.85
C GLY A 37 -2.26 -10.54 -13.71
N ALA A 38 -3.19 -9.67 -13.33
CA ALA A 38 -4.40 -9.41 -14.08
C ALA A 38 -4.07 -8.79 -15.46
N ILE A 39 -3.12 -7.87 -15.50
CA ILE A 39 -2.66 -7.26 -16.75
C ILE A 39 -2.00 -8.32 -17.64
N ALA A 40 -1.14 -9.16 -17.08
CA ALA A 40 -0.45 -10.23 -17.82
C ALA A 40 -1.43 -11.25 -18.39
N SER A 41 -2.53 -11.52 -17.68
CA SER A 41 -3.56 -12.46 -18.16
C SER A 41 -4.44 -11.88 -19.27
N GLY A 42 -4.39 -10.57 -19.50
CA GLY A 42 -5.19 -9.92 -20.53
C GLY A 42 -6.65 -9.73 -20.17
N ASP A 43 -7.03 -9.95 -18.91
CA ASP A 43 -8.40 -9.78 -18.43
C ASP A 43 -8.63 -8.31 -18.03
N ALA A 44 -9.27 -7.54 -18.90
CA ALA A 44 -9.51 -6.12 -18.67
C ALA A 44 -10.37 -5.86 -17.44
N ASP A 45 -11.38 -6.70 -17.19
CA ASP A 45 -12.27 -6.54 -16.04
C ASP A 45 -11.53 -6.81 -14.73
N ALA A 46 -10.72 -7.86 -14.70
CA ALA A 46 -9.88 -8.18 -13.55
C ALA A 46 -8.85 -7.06 -13.31
N ALA A 47 -8.23 -6.56 -14.37
CA ALA A 47 -7.26 -5.47 -14.28
C ALA A 47 -7.91 -4.22 -13.69
N GLU A 48 -9.12 -3.88 -14.07
CA GLU A 48 -9.85 -2.74 -13.53
C GLU A 48 -10.13 -2.93 -12.03
N ARG A 49 -10.65 -4.08 -11.65
CA ARG A 49 -10.94 -4.38 -10.24
C ARG A 49 -9.69 -4.33 -9.38
N GLU A 50 -8.62 -4.96 -9.84
CA GLU A 50 -7.35 -4.97 -9.11
C GLU A 50 -6.71 -3.59 -9.07
N HIS A 51 -6.87 -2.79 -10.12
CA HIS A 51 -6.38 -1.41 -10.14
C HIS A 51 -7.09 -0.57 -9.06
N LYS A 52 -8.41 -0.65 -8.98
CA LYS A 52 -9.18 0.08 -7.97
C LYS A 52 -8.81 -0.36 -6.56
N ALA A 53 -8.66 -1.66 -6.35
CA ALA A 53 -8.26 -2.20 -5.05
C ALA A 53 -6.85 -1.72 -4.67
N LEU A 54 -5.92 -1.71 -5.63
CA LEU A 54 -4.55 -1.25 -5.41
C LEU A 54 -4.52 0.23 -5.02
N ILE A 55 -5.22 1.10 -5.77
CA ILE A 55 -5.28 2.54 -5.48
C ILE A 55 -5.83 2.77 -4.07
N SER A 56 -6.90 2.07 -3.72
CA SER A 56 -7.49 2.16 -2.38
C SER A 56 -6.49 1.78 -1.29
N ARG A 57 -5.71 0.72 -1.49
CA ARG A 57 -4.69 0.28 -0.53
C ARG A 57 -3.52 1.23 -0.44
N ILE A 58 -3.09 1.82 -1.56
CA ILE A 58 -2.04 2.83 -1.57
C ILE A 58 -2.49 4.07 -0.79
N ASP A 59 -3.69 4.56 -1.07
CA ASP A 59 -4.23 5.74 -0.38
C ASP A 59 -4.33 5.50 1.13
N LYS A 60 -4.80 4.34 1.52
CA LYS A 60 -4.92 3.98 2.93
C LYS A 60 -3.56 3.89 3.61
N ALA A 61 -2.58 3.31 2.94
CA ALA A 61 -1.22 3.21 3.46
C ALA A 61 -0.58 4.59 3.64
N VAL A 62 -0.80 5.51 2.71
CA VAL A 62 -0.33 6.89 2.82
C VAL A 62 -1.04 7.60 3.98
N GLN A 63 -2.35 7.45 4.08
CA GLN A 63 -3.15 8.06 5.13
C GLN A 63 -2.71 7.59 6.51
N ARG A 64 -2.33 6.33 6.66
CA ARG A 64 -1.85 5.75 7.92
C ARG A 64 -0.38 6.01 8.20
N GLY A 65 0.34 6.64 7.27
CA GLY A 65 1.77 6.91 7.42
C GLY A 65 2.66 5.71 7.13
N ALA A 66 2.12 4.62 6.57
CA ALA A 66 2.90 3.45 6.19
C ALA A 66 3.72 3.69 4.93
N LEU A 67 3.26 4.57 4.05
CA LEU A 67 3.98 5.02 2.87
C LEU A 67 4.02 6.53 2.85
N HIS A 68 5.15 7.09 2.39
CA HIS A 68 5.23 8.51 2.13
C HIS A 68 4.37 8.85 0.92
N ARG A 69 3.76 10.06 0.92
CA ARG A 69 2.88 10.49 -0.17
C ARG A 69 3.55 10.44 -1.54
N ASN A 70 4.84 10.74 -1.60
CA ASN A 70 5.59 10.69 -2.86
C ASN A 70 5.75 9.26 -3.36
N THR A 71 6.01 8.32 -2.46
CA THR A 71 6.07 6.89 -2.79
C THR A 71 4.72 6.39 -3.29
N GLY A 72 3.63 6.79 -2.62
CA GLY A 72 2.28 6.46 -3.03
C GLY A 72 1.97 6.99 -4.42
N ALA A 73 2.33 8.25 -4.70
CA ALA A 73 2.12 8.86 -6.00
C ALA A 73 2.88 8.12 -7.11
N ARG A 74 4.13 7.73 -6.84
CA ARG A 74 4.93 6.96 -7.81
C ARG A 74 4.32 5.61 -8.12
N LYS A 75 3.81 4.91 -7.10
CA LYS A 75 3.16 3.61 -7.27
C LYS A 75 1.88 3.74 -8.07
N LYS A 76 1.07 4.76 -7.81
CA LYS A 76 -0.14 5.06 -8.57
C LYS A 76 0.18 5.36 -10.04
N ALA A 77 1.21 6.17 -10.29
CA ALA A 77 1.64 6.51 -11.65
C ALA A 77 2.11 5.27 -12.41
N ARG A 78 2.88 4.40 -11.74
CA ARG A 78 3.34 3.15 -12.34
C ARG A 78 2.17 2.24 -12.70
N ALA A 79 1.20 2.12 -11.80
CA ALA A 79 -0.01 1.32 -12.05
C ALA A 79 -0.80 1.87 -13.23
N ALA A 80 -0.95 3.19 -13.32
CA ALA A 80 -1.65 3.83 -14.43
C ALA A 80 -0.95 3.57 -15.76
N LYS A 81 0.38 3.63 -15.79
CA LYS A 81 1.16 3.32 -16.99
C LYS A 81 0.99 1.88 -17.43
N LEU A 82 1.05 0.93 -16.50
CA LEU A 82 0.85 -0.48 -16.79
C LEU A 82 -0.55 -0.73 -17.37
N ARG A 83 -1.55 -0.07 -16.81
CA ARG A 83 -2.92 -0.18 -17.27
C ARG A 83 -3.07 0.40 -18.68
N ALA A 84 -2.52 1.56 -18.94
CA ALA A 84 -2.55 2.21 -20.25
C ALA A 84 -1.83 1.36 -21.29
N GLY A 85 -0.69 0.79 -20.94
CA GLY A 85 0.06 -0.11 -21.83
C GLY A 85 -0.73 -1.36 -22.20
N SER A 86 -1.51 -1.92 -21.27
CA SER A 86 -2.32 -3.11 -21.53
C SER A 86 -3.54 -2.81 -22.40
N ALA A 87 -4.02 -1.57 -22.39
CA ALA A 87 -5.18 -1.14 -23.17
C ALA A 87 -4.83 -0.87 -24.65
N SER A 88 -3.55 -0.73 -24.95
CA SER A 88 -3.08 -0.56 -26.32
C SER A 88 -2.63 -1.89 -26.92
#